data_89f4fbc881a7b7ce490905823123c2f5
#
_entry.id   89f4fbc881a7b7ce490905823123c2f5
#
_cell.length_a   1.000
_cell.length_b   1.000
_cell.length_c   1.000
_cell.angle_alpha   90.00
_cell.angle_beta   90.00
_cell.angle_gamma   90.00
#
_symmetry.space_group_name_H-M   'P 1'
#
loop_
_entity.id
_entity.type
_entity.pdbx_description
1 polymer ?
#
loop_
_entity_poly.entity_id
_entity_poly.type
_entity_poly.pdbx_seq_one_letter_code
_entity_poly.pdbx_strand_id
1 'polypeptide(L)'
;MTDIVRDPAHSDGAPTIEGTGIRVWNVASACEHSGYSPDEIVELYPALTLEDVHTALAYYYAHIEEFRERSDDTGAAEPPA
;
A
#
# COMPACT_ATOMS: atom_id res chain seq x y z
N MET A 1 -16.54 -5.08 3.69
CA MET A 1 -15.76 -4.09 4.42
C MET A 1 -14.29 -4.44 4.37
N THR A 2 -13.45 -3.46 4.11
CA THR A 2 -12.03 -3.69 3.89
C THR A 2 -11.27 -3.53 5.19
N ASP A 3 -10.46 -4.52 5.52
CA ASP A 3 -9.62 -4.43 6.70
C ASP A 3 -8.16 -4.44 6.31
N ILE A 4 -7.36 -3.72 7.07
CA ILE A 4 -5.92 -3.75 6.92
C ILE A 4 -5.36 -4.56 8.07
N VAL A 5 -4.58 -5.57 7.75
CA VAL A 5 -4.05 -6.47 8.78
C VAL A 5 -2.53 -6.48 8.73
N ARG A 6 -1.93 -6.79 9.86
CA ARG A 6 -0.50 -6.97 9.98
C ARG A 6 -0.27 -8.35 10.56
N ASP A 7 0.40 -9.20 9.80
CA ASP A 7 0.67 -10.56 10.23
C ASP A 7 2.17 -10.76 10.18
N PRO A 8 2.83 -10.92 11.31
CA PRO A 8 4.29 -11.09 11.33
C PRO A 8 4.77 -12.27 10.50
N ALA A 9 3.92 -13.25 10.33
CA ALA A 9 4.27 -14.42 9.54
C ALA A 9 4.09 -14.16 8.05
N HIS A 10 3.53 -13.01 7.69
CA HIS A 10 3.25 -12.69 6.31
C HIS A 10 3.72 -11.26 6.05
N SER A 11 4.57 -11.07 5.08
CA SER A 11 5.06 -9.75 4.69
C SER A 11 5.78 -9.02 5.82
N ASP A 12 6.36 -9.78 6.74
CA ASP A 12 7.11 -9.19 7.87
C ASP A 12 6.27 -8.21 8.68
N GLY A 13 4.98 -8.45 8.76
CA GLY A 13 4.10 -7.59 9.51
C GLY A 13 3.73 -6.31 8.81
N ALA A 14 4.04 -6.20 7.53
CA ALA A 14 3.64 -5.01 6.78
C ALA A 14 2.13 -4.96 6.63
N PRO A 15 1.54 -3.77 6.66
CA PRO A 15 0.09 -3.63 6.48
C PRO A 15 -0.34 -4.21 5.14
N THR A 16 -1.34 -5.05 5.18
CA THR A 16 -1.79 -5.78 4.00
C THR A 16 -3.32 -5.72 3.95
N ILE A 17 -3.87 -5.67 2.76
CA ILE A 17 -5.32 -5.69 2.58
C ILE A 17 -5.79 -7.12 2.79
N GLU A 18 -6.62 -7.30 3.80
CA GLU A 18 -7.05 -8.63 4.21
C GLU A 18 -7.72 -9.36 3.05
N GLY A 19 -7.37 -10.62 2.91
CA GLY A 19 -8.02 -11.46 1.90
C GLY A 19 -7.40 -11.37 0.51
N THR A 20 -6.47 -10.44 0.31
CA THR A 20 -5.88 -10.28 -1.02
C THR A 20 -4.39 -10.54 -1.05
N GLY A 21 -3.72 -10.43 0.09
CA GLY A 21 -2.28 -10.55 0.12
C GLY A 21 -1.55 -9.35 -0.45
N ILE A 22 -2.26 -8.31 -0.83
CA ILE A 22 -1.65 -7.13 -1.44
C ILE A 22 -1.37 -6.12 -0.34
N ARG A 23 -0.13 -5.62 -0.30
CA ARG A 23 0.27 -4.69 0.74
C ARG A 23 -0.26 -3.30 0.47
N VAL A 24 -0.53 -2.59 1.56
CA VAL A 24 -0.94 -1.19 1.46
C VAL A 24 0.10 -0.38 0.68
N TRP A 25 1.39 -0.66 0.92
CA TRP A 25 2.45 0.06 0.23
C TRP A 25 2.39 -0.11 -1.29
N ASN A 26 2.00 -1.30 -1.77
CA ASN A 26 1.89 -1.51 -3.20
C ASN A 26 0.85 -0.57 -3.81
N VAL A 27 -0.28 -0.42 -3.13
CA VAL A 27 -1.33 0.47 -3.60
C VAL A 27 -0.89 1.92 -3.51
N ALA A 28 -0.31 2.30 -2.37
CA ALA A 28 0.11 3.68 -2.17
C ALA A 28 1.21 4.06 -3.14
N SER A 29 2.15 3.16 -3.37
CA SER A 29 3.25 3.44 -4.27
C SER A 29 2.75 3.60 -5.71
N ALA A 30 1.81 2.78 -6.11
CA ALA A 30 1.25 2.89 -7.45
C ALA A 30 0.58 4.25 -7.63
N CYS A 31 -0.12 4.71 -6.60
CA CYS A 31 -0.82 5.98 -6.68
C CYS A 31 0.13 7.17 -6.58
N GLU A 32 1.07 7.11 -5.65
CA GLU A 32 1.92 8.26 -5.37
C GLU A 32 3.13 8.35 -6.27
N HIS A 33 3.67 7.24 -6.67
CA HIS A 33 4.90 7.24 -7.45
C HIS A 33 4.70 6.93 -8.91
N SER A 34 3.73 6.08 -9.22
CA SER A 34 3.49 5.71 -10.61
C SER A 34 2.35 6.48 -11.24
N GLY A 35 1.62 7.23 -10.44
CA GLY A 35 0.58 8.10 -10.98
C GLY A 35 -0.72 7.41 -11.35
N TYR A 36 -0.93 6.18 -10.90
CA TYR A 36 -2.18 5.48 -11.21
C TYR A 36 -3.32 6.03 -10.37
N SER A 37 -4.48 6.16 -10.98
CA SER A 37 -5.68 6.51 -10.24
C SER A 37 -6.22 5.26 -9.55
N PRO A 38 -7.11 5.41 -8.57
CA PRO A 38 -7.72 4.23 -7.95
C PRO A 38 -8.38 3.30 -8.94
N ASP A 39 -9.03 3.84 -9.97
CA ASP A 39 -9.63 2.99 -10.99
C ASP A 39 -8.60 2.16 -11.71
N GLU A 40 -7.46 2.76 -12.00
CA GLU A 40 -6.40 2.06 -12.69
C GLU A 40 -5.79 0.99 -11.80
N ILE A 41 -5.70 1.26 -10.51
CA ILE A 41 -5.16 0.29 -9.58
C ILE A 41 -6.04 -0.94 -9.51
N VAL A 42 -7.36 -0.74 -9.55
CA VAL A 42 -8.29 -1.87 -9.54
C VAL A 42 -8.07 -2.73 -10.79
N GLU A 43 -7.74 -2.10 -11.90
CA GLU A 43 -7.46 -2.86 -13.11
C GLU A 43 -6.16 -3.65 -13.01
N LEU A 44 -5.17 -3.08 -12.33
CA LEU A 44 -3.91 -3.77 -12.15
C LEU A 44 -4.04 -4.93 -11.17
N TYR A 45 -4.89 -4.78 -10.18
CA TYR A 45 -5.09 -5.78 -9.14
C TYR A 45 -6.55 -6.16 -9.10
N PRO A 46 -6.97 -7.11 -9.93
CA PRO A 46 -8.40 -7.45 -9.99
C PRO A 46 -8.99 -7.96 -8.69
N ALA A 47 -8.14 -8.38 -7.75
CA ALA A 47 -8.62 -8.81 -6.44
C ALA A 47 -9.09 -7.66 -5.59
N LEU A 48 -8.79 -6.42 -5.97
CA LEU A 48 -9.15 -5.25 -5.19
C LEU A 48 -10.40 -4.59 -5.73
N THR A 49 -11.17 -4.01 -4.81
CA THR A 49 -12.29 -3.15 -5.19
C THR A 49 -11.87 -1.71 -4.94
N LEU A 50 -12.67 -0.77 -5.41
CA LEU A 50 -12.40 0.64 -5.12
C LEU A 50 -12.39 0.90 -3.63
N GLU A 51 -13.26 0.23 -2.88
CA GLU A 51 -13.27 0.38 -1.44
C GLU A 51 -11.93 -0.05 -0.86
N ASP A 52 -11.38 -1.16 -1.37
CA ASP A 52 -10.09 -1.65 -0.89
C ASP A 52 -9.00 -0.62 -1.15
N VAL A 53 -9.00 -0.05 -2.35
CA VAL A 53 -7.97 0.93 -2.71
C VAL A 53 -8.07 2.16 -1.83
N HIS A 54 -9.28 2.68 -1.66
CA HIS A 54 -9.44 3.88 -0.84
C HIS A 54 -9.12 3.62 0.63
N THR A 55 -9.46 2.43 1.14
CA THR A 55 -9.10 2.09 2.51
C THR A 55 -7.60 2.01 2.67
N ALA A 56 -6.90 1.42 1.70
CA ALA A 56 -5.45 1.32 1.76
C ALA A 56 -4.81 2.70 1.71
N LEU A 57 -5.32 3.58 0.85
CA LEU A 57 -4.78 4.93 0.78
C LEU A 57 -5.03 5.71 2.06
N ALA A 58 -6.22 5.55 2.64
CA ALA A 58 -6.53 6.22 3.91
C ALA A 58 -5.60 5.73 5.01
N TYR A 59 -5.33 4.44 5.04
CA TYR A 59 -4.40 3.89 6.01
C TYR A 59 -3.01 4.47 5.79
N TYR A 60 -2.58 4.54 4.55
CA TYR A 60 -1.27 5.08 4.20
C TYR A 60 -1.14 6.52 4.69
N TYR A 61 -2.14 7.36 4.42
CA TYR A 61 -2.05 8.75 4.82
C TYR A 61 -2.13 8.91 6.34
N ALA A 62 -2.87 8.04 7.02
CA ALA A 62 -2.96 8.11 8.47
C ALA A 62 -1.65 7.66 9.13
N HIS A 63 -0.85 6.86 8.44
CA HIS A 63 0.39 6.33 9.01
C HIS A 63 1.59 6.69 8.14
N ILE A 64 1.55 7.86 7.56
CA ILE A 64 2.53 8.21 6.54
C ILE A 64 3.96 8.22 7.05
N GLU A 65 4.16 8.57 8.31
CA GLU A 65 5.52 8.58 8.84
C GLU A 65 6.09 7.19 8.95
N GLU A 66 5.25 6.22 9.27
CA GLU A 66 5.68 4.85 9.33
C GLU A 66 6.18 4.39 7.96
N PHE A 67 5.45 4.77 6.92
CA PHE A 67 5.84 4.40 5.58
C PHE A 67 7.07 5.14 5.11
N ARG A 68 7.23 6.38 5.54
CA ARG A 68 8.43 7.13 5.21
C ARG A 68 9.65 6.51 5.83
N GLU A 69 9.54 6.07 7.07
CA GLU A 69 10.66 5.44 7.74
C GLU A 69 11.06 4.16 7.03
N ARG A 70 10.09 3.40 6.59
CA ARG A 70 10.39 2.20 5.86
C ARG A 70 11.06 2.50 4.54
N SER A 71 10.57 3.51 3.87
CA SER A 71 11.17 3.90 2.62
C SER A 71 12.60 4.31 2.79
N ASP A 72 12.87 5.06 3.85
CA ASP A 72 14.22 5.49 4.09
C ASP A 72 15.13 4.31 4.31
N ASP A 73 14.64 3.33 5.05
CA ASP A 73 15.45 2.19 5.29
C ASP A 73 15.81 1.50 4.05
N THR A 74 14.80 1.25 3.26
CA THR A 74 15.10 0.52 2.12
C THR A 74 15.62 1.40 1.16
N GLY A 75 15.22 2.47 1.23
CA GLY A 75 15.49 3.13 0.25
C GLY A 75 16.39 3.77 -0.07
N ALA A 76 16.69 3.77 0.68
CA ALA A 76 17.68 4.20 0.40
C ALA A 76 17.75 4.29 -0.94
N ALA A 77 17.27 3.69 -1.25
CA ALA A 77 17.39 3.67 -2.45
C ALA A 77 17.01 4.75 -3.15
N GLU A 78 16.53 5.31 -3.09
CA GLU A 78 16.11 6.12 -3.83
C GLU A 78 16.53 7.09 -4.12
N PRO A 79 16.50 7.52 -4.82
CA PRO A 79 16.84 8.36 -5.29
C PRO A 79 16.40 9.22 -5.60
N PRO A 80 16.34 9.70 -5.82
CA PRO A 80 15.87 10.47 -5.97
C PRO A 80 15.71 11.10 -6.78
N ALA A 81 15.57 11.41 -7.03
CA ALA A 81 15.26 12.01 -7.81
C ALA A 81 15.37 12.63 -8.20
#